data_cf45270f33591157ac4d25c53a73ed22
#
_entry.id   cf45270f33591157ac4d25c53a73ed22
#
_cell.length_a   1.000
_cell.length_b   1.000
_cell.length_c   1.000
_cell.angle_alpha   90.00
_cell.angle_beta   90.00
_cell.angle_gamma   90.00
#
_symmetry.space_group_name_H-M   'P 1'
#
loop_
_entity.id
_entity.type
_entity.pdbx_description
1 polymer ?
#
loop_
_entity_poly.entity_id
_entity_poly.type
_entity_poly.pdbx_seq_one_letter_code
_entity_poly.pdbx_strand_id
1 'polypeptide(L)'
;LSFHIRVNLAQPAGLYVEVSQLYNVIITSHAFIMIFFFVMPVMMGGFGNWLIPIMVGWGDMSHPRLNNFSYWAIPGALFMVFMSPLIEGGAGTGWTLYPPLSGWIYHKSPALDMVILSLHIAGFGSMMKSLNFMCTMITSRFYAMIPERMPVFCWSMFVTSWLLLFSLPVLAGGLTMLITDRHINTSFFRPQGGGDP
;
A
#
# COMPACT_ATOMS: atom_id res chain seq x y z
N LEU A 1 2.76 9.66 14.68
CA LEU A 1 3.35 8.33 14.79
C LEU A 1 4.88 8.38 14.91
N SER A 2 5.62 9.01 13.97
CA SER A 2 7.10 9.08 14.01
C SER A 2 7.63 9.70 15.30
N PHE A 3 7.01 10.78 15.78
CA PHE A 3 7.37 11.41 17.05
C PHE A 3 7.22 10.43 18.24
N HIS A 4 6.11 9.69 18.31
CA HIS A 4 5.90 8.69 19.37
C HIS A 4 6.94 7.57 19.34
N ILE A 5 7.33 7.12 18.14
CA ILE A 5 8.42 6.13 17.99
C ILE A 5 9.72 6.68 18.59
N ARG A 6 10.09 7.92 18.27
CA ARG A 6 11.32 8.54 18.77
C ARG A 6 11.30 8.80 20.28
N VAL A 7 10.17 9.24 20.81
CA VAL A 7 9.98 9.44 22.26
C VAL A 7 10.09 8.11 23.01
N ASN A 8 9.50 7.04 22.48
CA ASN A 8 9.64 5.70 23.09
C ASN A 8 11.10 5.23 23.11
N LEU A 9 11.85 5.51 22.05
CA LEU A 9 13.27 5.15 21.93
C LEU A 9 14.23 6.10 22.67
N ALA A 10 13.74 7.18 23.28
CA ALA A 10 14.56 8.11 24.05
C ALA A 10 15.06 7.52 25.37
N GLN A 11 14.43 6.47 25.88
CA GLN A 11 14.81 5.77 27.11
C GLN A 11 15.16 4.30 26.80
N PRO A 12 16.16 3.71 27.50
CA PRO A 12 16.59 2.32 27.25
C PRO A 12 15.48 1.28 27.45
N ALA A 13 14.55 1.53 28.38
CA ALA A 13 13.41 0.66 28.65
C ALA A 13 12.17 1.00 27.78
N GLY A 14 12.17 2.17 27.09
CA GLY A 14 11.00 2.68 26.37
C GLY A 14 9.92 3.22 27.31
N LEU A 15 9.00 4.03 26.76
CA LEU A 15 7.84 4.55 27.47
C LEU A 15 6.72 3.52 27.64
N TYR A 16 6.66 2.53 26.73
CA TYR A 16 5.60 1.52 26.65
C TYR A 16 6.08 0.16 27.16
N VAL A 17 6.88 0.14 28.25
CA VAL A 17 7.46 -1.09 28.81
C VAL A 17 6.40 -2.13 29.14
N GLU A 18 5.26 -1.70 29.68
CA GLU A 18 4.16 -2.58 30.04
C GLU A 18 3.29 -3.01 28.85
N VAL A 19 3.37 -2.30 27.70
CA VAL A 19 2.52 -2.53 26.52
C VAL A 19 3.39 -2.59 25.26
N SER A 20 4.25 -3.60 25.19
CA SER A 20 5.14 -3.82 24.01
C SER A 20 4.37 -3.94 22.70
N GLN A 21 3.16 -4.48 22.73
CA GLN A 21 2.28 -4.57 21.57
C GLN A 21 1.91 -3.19 21.01
N LEU A 22 1.70 -2.17 21.85
CA LEU A 22 1.38 -0.82 21.39
C LEU A 22 2.52 -0.21 20.54
N TYR A 23 3.76 -0.41 20.95
CA TYR A 23 4.90 0.03 20.15
C TYR A 23 4.94 -0.65 18.78
N ASN A 24 4.73 -1.97 18.74
CA ASN A 24 4.69 -2.72 17.48
C ASN A 24 3.56 -2.25 16.56
N VAL A 25 2.40 -1.92 17.10
CA VAL A 25 1.28 -1.35 16.35
C VAL A 25 1.61 0.04 15.79
N ILE A 26 2.28 0.89 16.57
CA ILE A 26 2.67 2.22 16.13
C ILE A 26 3.69 2.15 14.97
N ILE A 27 4.73 1.32 15.06
CA ILE A 27 5.71 1.18 13.98
C ILE A 27 5.09 0.55 12.73
N THR A 28 4.22 -0.44 12.89
CA THR A 28 3.51 -1.08 11.77
C THR A 28 2.61 -0.08 11.06
N SER A 29 1.79 0.64 11.79
CA SER A 29 0.89 1.66 11.25
C SER A 29 1.67 2.81 10.59
N HIS A 30 2.79 3.24 11.20
CA HIS A 30 3.65 4.27 10.62
C HIS A 30 4.20 3.83 9.26
N ALA A 31 4.70 2.61 9.16
CA ALA A 31 5.24 2.08 7.91
C ALA A 31 4.17 2.01 6.81
N PHE A 32 2.99 1.47 7.10
CA PHE A 32 1.88 1.41 6.14
C PHE A 32 1.43 2.79 5.67
N ILE A 33 1.23 3.72 6.62
CA ILE A 33 0.74 5.06 6.29
C ILE A 33 1.76 5.81 5.45
N MET A 34 3.04 5.75 5.79
CA MET A 34 4.07 6.48 5.06
C MET A 34 4.30 5.93 3.66
N ILE A 35 4.35 4.61 3.48
CA ILE A 35 4.65 4.00 2.18
C ILE A 35 3.40 4.04 1.27
N PHE A 36 2.30 3.45 1.70
CA PHE A 36 1.13 3.23 0.85
C PHE A 36 0.14 4.40 0.81
N PHE A 37 0.08 5.22 1.87
CA PHE A 37 -0.93 6.28 1.98
C PHE A 37 -0.37 7.69 1.93
N PHE A 38 0.94 7.87 2.03
CA PHE A 38 1.56 9.18 1.91
C PHE A 38 2.48 9.25 0.69
N VAL A 39 3.62 8.55 0.67
CA VAL A 39 4.62 8.69 -0.39
C VAL A 39 4.06 8.31 -1.74
N MET A 40 3.44 7.14 -1.85
CA MET A 40 2.89 6.64 -3.10
C MET A 40 1.74 7.53 -3.64
N PRO A 41 0.72 7.93 -2.86
CA PRO A 41 -0.30 8.86 -3.32
C PRO A 41 0.22 10.26 -3.67
N VAL A 42 1.18 10.81 -2.93
CA VAL A 42 1.75 12.13 -3.23
C VAL A 42 2.54 12.09 -4.53
N MET A 43 3.41 11.10 -4.71
CA MET A 43 4.24 10.99 -5.92
C MET A 43 3.41 10.71 -7.17
N MET A 44 2.56 9.70 -7.14
CA MET A 44 1.74 9.33 -8.29
C MET A 44 0.44 10.15 -8.37
N GLY A 45 -0.31 10.24 -7.27
CA GLY A 45 -1.60 10.93 -7.23
C GLY A 45 -1.49 12.43 -7.33
N GLY A 46 -0.52 13.03 -6.65
CA GLY A 46 -0.25 14.47 -6.68
C GLY A 46 0.59 14.85 -7.90
N PHE A 47 1.89 14.66 -7.79
CA PHE A 47 2.83 15.10 -8.81
C PHE A 47 2.61 14.44 -10.17
N GLY A 48 2.30 13.13 -10.22
CA GLY A 48 2.05 12.43 -11.46
C GLY A 48 0.85 13.00 -12.22
N ASN A 49 -0.30 13.16 -11.58
CA ASN A 49 -1.51 13.69 -12.22
C ASN A 49 -1.37 15.17 -12.63
N TRP A 50 -0.56 15.93 -11.93
CA TRP A 50 -0.33 17.33 -12.24
C TRP A 50 0.70 17.50 -13.36
N LEU A 51 1.86 16.87 -13.25
CA LEU A 51 2.99 17.14 -14.13
C LEU A 51 2.92 16.36 -15.45
N ILE A 52 2.41 15.13 -15.46
CA ILE A 52 2.40 14.32 -16.69
C ILE A 52 1.61 14.98 -17.82
N PRO A 53 0.36 15.45 -17.65
CA PRO A 53 -0.35 16.12 -18.74
C PRO A 53 0.39 17.33 -19.27
N ILE A 54 0.93 18.15 -18.38
CA ILE A 54 1.70 19.35 -18.75
C ILE A 54 2.95 18.97 -19.56
N MET A 55 3.69 17.97 -19.09
CA MET A 55 4.95 17.55 -19.72
C MET A 55 4.77 16.85 -21.06
N VAL A 56 3.66 16.12 -21.24
CA VAL A 56 3.35 15.48 -22.54
C VAL A 56 2.57 16.40 -23.49
N GLY A 57 2.20 17.60 -23.03
CA GLY A 57 1.48 18.60 -23.84
C GLY A 57 0.01 18.24 -24.09
N TRP A 58 -0.65 17.60 -23.13
CA TRP A 58 -2.07 17.24 -23.21
C TRP A 58 -2.86 17.92 -22.08
N GLY A 59 -4.17 18.10 -22.29
CA GLY A 59 -5.00 18.87 -21.35
C GLY A 59 -5.31 18.17 -20.04
N ASP A 60 -5.41 16.83 -20.05
CA ASP A 60 -5.79 16.03 -18.87
C ASP A 60 -5.27 14.58 -19.02
N MET A 61 -5.49 13.73 -18.01
CA MET A 61 -5.23 12.30 -18.11
C MET A 61 -6.22 11.62 -19.06
N SER A 62 -5.82 10.51 -19.70
CA SER A 62 -6.66 9.78 -20.67
C SER A 62 -7.99 9.32 -20.09
N HIS A 63 -8.02 8.91 -18.82
CA HIS A 63 -9.19 8.35 -18.16
C HIS A 63 -9.49 9.09 -16.84
N PRO A 64 -10.11 10.29 -16.89
CA PRO A 64 -10.32 11.11 -15.68
C PRO A 64 -11.28 10.47 -14.67
N ARG A 65 -12.28 9.71 -15.12
CA ARG A 65 -13.19 8.97 -14.23
C ARG A 65 -12.48 7.85 -13.49
N LEU A 66 -11.60 7.11 -14.18
CA LEU A 66 -10.78 6.07 -13.56
C LEU A 66 -9.80 6.66 -12.54
N ASN A 67 -9.26 7.85 -12.84
CA ASN A 67 -8.42 8.60 -11.92
C ASN A 67 -9.15 8.98 -10.64
N ASN A 68 -10.38 9.50 -10.76
CA ASN A 68 -11.22 9.83 -9.61
C ASN A 68 -11.56 8.58 -8.77
N PHE A 69 -11.91 7.47 -9.41
CA PHE A 69 -12.17 6.20 -8.72
C PHE A 69 -10.95 5.73 -7.92
N SER A 70 -9.76 5.76 -8.54
CA SER A 70 -8.50 5.38 -7.87
C SER A 70 -8.17 6.27 -6.67
N TYR A 71 -8.53 7.55 -6.73
CA TYR A 71 -8.35 8.47 -5.61
C TYR A 71 -9.26 8.09 -4.42
N TRP A 72 -10.54 7.83 -4.65
CA TRP A 72 -11.49 7.51 -3.58
C TRP A 72 -11.23 6.15 -2.91
N ALA A 73 -10.51 5.25 -3.55
CA ALA A 73 -10.06 4.02 -2.92
C ALA A 73 -9.09 4.28 -1.74
N ILE A 74 -8.24 5.32 -1.83
CA ILE A 74 -7.21 5.62 -0.83
C ILE A 74 -7.78 6.08 0.51
N PRO A 75 -8.71 7.06 0.60
CA PRO A 75 -9.32 7.45 1.88
C PRO A 75 -10.04 6.29 2.57
N GLY A 76 -10.76 5.46 1.81
CA GLY A 76 -11.43 4.27 2.35
C GLY A 76 -10.45 3.26 2.96
N ALA A 77 -9.39 2.96 2.26
CA ALA A 77 -8.33 2.08 2.74
C ALA A 77 -7.59 2.68 3.96
N LEU A 78 -7.29 3.98 3.93
CA LEU A 78 -6.64 4.68 5.03
C LEU A 78 -7.50 4.66 6.30
N PHE A 79 -8.81 4.83 6.18
CA PHE A 79 -9.74 4.73 7.29
C PHE A 79 -9.65 3.37 7.99
N MET A 80 -9.55 2.27 7.24
CA MET A 80 -9.39 0.93 7.81
C MET A 80 -8.08 0.79 8.60
N VAL A 81 -6.97 1.36 8.10
CA VAL A 81 -5.69 1.37 8.83
C VAL A 81 -5.77 2.18 10.11
N PHE A 82 -6.47 3.31 10.10
CA PHE A 82 -6.67 4.12 11.32
C PHE A 82 -7.59 3.46 12.34
N MET A 83 -8.56 2.65 11.91
CA MET A 83 -9.43 1.89 12.81
C MET A 83 -8.74 0.68 13.41
N SER A 84 -7.78 0.07 12.71
CA SER A 84 -7.08 -1.14 13.15
C SER A 84 -6.46 -1.03 14.55
N PRO A 85 -5.75 0.03 14.97
CA PRO A 85 -5.19 0.14 16.32
C PRO A 85 -6.23 0.24 17.45
N LEU A 86 -7.47 0.60 17.11
CA LEU A 86 -8.56 0.74 18.07
C LEU A 86 -9.27 -0.60 18.36
N ILE A 87 -8.95 -1.65 17.64
CA ILE A 87 -9.58 -2.96 17.73
C ILE A 87 -8.60 -3.92 18.41
N GLU A 88 -8.98 -4.45 19.57
CA GLU A 88 -8.35 -5.57 20.28
C GLU A 88 -6.82 -5.70 20.15
N GLY A 89 -6.08 -4.69 20.57
CA GLY A 89 -4.62 -4.71 20.59
C GLY A 89 -3.93 -4.38 19.28
N GLY A 90 -4.69 -4.14 18.21
CA GLY A 90 -4.16 -3.69 16.91
C GLY A 90 -3.31 -4.72 16.15
N ALA A 91 -2.82 -4.34 14.98
CA ALA A 91 -1.93 -5.15 14.14
C ALA A 91 -0.47 -4.80 14.43
N GLY A 92 0.21 -5.64 15.20
CA GLY A 92 1.61 -5.45 15.61
C GLY A 92 2.59 -6.42 14.94
N THR A 93 2.38 -6.74 13.67
CA THR A 93 3.15 -7.76 12.92
C THR A 93 4.36 -7.21 12.15
N GLY A 94 4.52 -5.89 12.10
CA GLY A 94 5.38 -5.24 11.11
C GLY A 94 4.68 -5.11 9.75
N TRP A 95 5.22 -4.25 8.88
CA TRP A 95 4.63 -3.98 7.56
C TRP A 95 4.76 -5.16 6.57
N THR A 96 5.67 -6.09 6.82
CA THR A 96 5.93 -7.27 6.00
C THR A 96 4.95 -8.42 6.26
N LEU A 97 4.20 -8.37 7.37
CA LEU A 97 3.16 -9.36 7.73
C LEU A 97 3.67 -10.82 7.73
N TYR A 98 4.88 -11.05 8.22
CA TYR A 98 5.48 -12.38 8.18
C TYR A 98 4.67 -13.43 8.94
N PRO A 99 4.36 -14.58 8.32
CA PRO A 99 3.95 -15.78 9.02
C PRO A 99 5.16 -16.35 9.85
N PRO A 100 4.92 -17.04 10.95
CA PRO A 100 3.63 -17.36 11.56
C PRO A 100 3.05 -16.26 12.46
N LEU A 101 3.79 -15.16 12.71
CA LEU A 101 3.37 -14.07 13.61
C LEU A 101 2.02 -13.45 13.20
N SER A 102 1.80 -13.25 11.90
CA SER A 102 0.54 -12.76 11.34
C SER A 102 -0.59 -13.79 11.31
N GLY A 103 -0.33 -15.04 11.71
CA GLY A 103 -1.33 -16.09 11.78
C GLY A 103 -2.35 -15.89 12.90
N TRP A 104 -3.49 -16.60 12.82
CA TRP A 104 -4.57 -16.51 13.79
C TRP A 104 -4.15 -16.87 15.24
N ILE A 105 -3.15 -17.73 15.42
CA ILE A 105 -2.68 -18.16 16.73
C ILE A 105 -2.07 -17.00 17.54
N TYR A 106 -1.29 -16.15 16.88
CA TYR A 106 -0.54 -15.05 17.53
C TYR A 106 -1.28 -13.71 17.46
N HIS A 107 -2.08 -13.48 16.41
CA HIS A 107 -2.89 -12.29 16.19
C HIS A 107 -4.35 -12.68 15.93
N LYS A 108 -5.07 -13.03 17.00
CA LYS A 108 -6.48 -13.45 16.93
C LYS A 108 -7.46 -12.31 16.58
N SER A 109 -7.00 -11.09 16.66
CA SER A 109 -7.81 -9.90 16.45
C SER A 109 -8.15 -9.67 14.97
N PRO A 110 -9.35 -9.17 14.64
CA PRO A 110 -9.70 -8.72 13.29
C PRO A 110 -8.94 -7.46 12.84
N ALA A 111 -8.18 -6.82 13.73
CA ALA A 111 -7.38 -5.64 13.40
C ALA A 111 -6.42 -5.88 12.23
N LEU A 112 -5.76 -7.05 12.20
CA LEU A 112 -4.86 -7.42 11.11
C LEU A 112 -5.62 -7.65 9.80
N ASP A 113 -6.82 -8.21 9.86
CA ASP A 113 -7.65 -8.43 8.67
C ASP A 113 -8.09 -7.11 8.05
N MET A 114 -8.37 -6.09 8.86
CA MET A 114 -8.65 -4.73 8.37
C MET A 114 -7.45 -4.13 7.63
N VAL A 115 -6.24 -4.34 8.15
CA VAL A 115 -5.01 -3.89 7.46
C VAL A 115 -4.83 -4.62 6.13
N ILE A 116 -5.03 -5.93 6.07
CA ILE A 116 -4.95 -6.72 4.84
C ILE A 116 -5.98 -6.23 3.80
N LEU A 117 -7.24 -6.04 4.20
CA LEU A 117 -8.28 -5.52 3.31
C LEU A 117 -7.97 -4.09 2.84
N SER A 118 -7.43 -3.26 3.72
CA SER A 118 -6.95 -1.92 3.37
C SER A 118 -5.90 -1.96 2.27
N LEU A 119 -4.92 -2.86 2.38
CA LEU A 119 -3.89 -3.03 1.35
C LEU A 119 -4.46 -3.53 0.02
N HIS A 120 -5.45 -4.41 0.04
CA HIS A 120 -6.15 -4.84 -1.18
C HIS A 120 -6.83 -3.66 -1.89
N ILE A 121 -7.57 -2.83 -1.14
CA ILE A 121 -8.26 -1.66 -1.71
C ILE A 121 -7.25 -0.63 -2.25
N ALA A 122 -6.20 -0.32 -1.48
CA ALA A 122 -5.13 0.58 -1.90
C ALA A 122 -4.39 0.05 -3.14
N GLY A 123 -4.08 -1.24 -3.17
CA GLY A 123 -3.43 -1.91 -4.31
C GLY A 123 -4.28 -1.85 -5.57
N PHE A 124 -5.57 -2.14 -5.46
CA PHE A 124 -6.51 -2.04 -6.58
C PHE A 124 -6.59 -0.61 -7.14
N GLY A 125 -6.74 0.40 -6.27
CA GLY A 125 -6.71 1.81 -6.69
C GLY A 125 -5.40 2.20 -7.38
N SER A 126 -4.28 1.67 -6.92
CA SER A 126 -2.96 1.92 -7.51
C SER A 126 -2.77 1.26 -8.87
N MET A 127 -3.30 0.05 -9.08
CA MET A 127 -3.32 -0.59 -10.40
C MET A 127 -4.13 0.22 -11.42
N MET A 128 -5.31 0.72 -11.02
CA MET A 128 -6.14 1.57 -11.89
C MET A 128 -5.42 2.88 -12.27
N LYS A 129 -4.69 3.47 -11.32
CA LYS A 129 -3.87 4.67 -11.57
C LYS A 129 -2.73 4.37 -12.53
N SER A 130 -2.03 3.24 -12.36
CA SER A 130 -0.94 2.81 -13.23
C SER A 130 -1.40 2.62 -14.67
N LEU A 131 -2.55 1.97 -14.89
CA LEU A 131 -3.16 1.84 -16.21
C LEU A 131 -3.45 3.20 -16.84
N ASN A 132 -4.01 4.15 -16.08
CA ASN A 132 -4.29 5.49 -16.59
C ASN A 132 -3.01 6.23 -17.00
N PHE A 133 -1.94 6.13 -16.21
CA PHE A 133 -0.65 6.74 -16.55
C PHE A 133 -0.05 6.14 -17.81
N MET A 134 -0.06 4.82 -17.94
CA MET A 134 0.43 4.15 -19.14
C MET A 134 -0.35 4.58 -20.39
N CYS A 135 -1.69 4.55 -20.33
CA CYS A 135 -2.53 5.01 -21.42
C CYS A 135 -2.23 6.46 -21.80
N THR A 136 -2.16 7.36 -20.81
CA THR A 136 -1.89 8.78 -21.06
C THR A 136 -0.55 8.98 -21.77
N MET A 137 0.51 8.32 -21.33
CA MET A 137 1.83 8.46 -21.92
C MET A 137 1.99 7.77 -23.28
N ILE A 138 1.14 6.81 -23.61
CA ILE A 138 1.15 6.14 -24.91
C ILE A 138 0.25 6.89 -25.92
N THR A 139 -0.97 7.24 -25.53
CA THR A 139 -2.01 7.71 -26.46
C THR A 139 -2.24 9.21 -26.46
N SER A 140 -2.01 9.88 -25.32
CA SER A 140 -2.38 11.29 -25.11
C SER A 140 -1.16 12.19 -25.07
N ARG A 141 -0.37 12.18 -26.13
CA ARG A 141 0.79 13.06 -26.30
C ARG A 141 0.55 14.07 -27.41
N PHE A 142 1.19 15.25 -27.28
CA PHE A 142 1.27 16.17 -28.40
C PHE A 142 1.99 15.49 -29.60
N TYR A 143 1.51 15.70 -30.81
CA TYR A 143 1.96 14.94 -31.99
C TYR A 143 3.48 15.01 -32.24
N ALA A 144 4.13 16.12 -31.85
CA ALA A 144 5.59 16.28 -31.95
C ALA A 144 6.37 15.70 -30.76
N MET A 145 5.68 15.19 -29.73
CA MET A 145 6.28 14.60 -28.55
C MET A 145 6.52 13.10 -28.79
N ILE A 146 7.60 12.79 -29.48
CA ILE A 146 8.05 11.39 -29.67
C ILE A 146 8.60 10.83 -28.34
N PRO A 147 8.63 9.50 -28.15
CA PRO A 147 9.11 8.89 -26.90
C PRO A 147 10.50 9.36 -26.47
N GLU A 148 11.41 9.56 -27.40
CA GLU A 148 12.80 9.98 -27.14
C GLU A 148 12.90 11.42 -26.57
N ARG A 149 11.88 12.24 -26.80
CA ARG A 149 11.81 13.63 -26.29
C ARG A 149 11.05 13.74 -24.98
N MET A 150 10.49 12.65 -24.49
CA MET A 150 9.71 12.64 -23.25
C MET A 150 10.64 12.92 -22.05
N PRO A 151 10.24 13.84 -21.12
CA PRO A 151 11.04 14.15 -19.93
C PRO A 151 11.32 12.91 -19.07
N VAL A 152 12.45 12.91 -18.36
CA VAL A 152 12.88 11.81 -17.50
C VAL A 152 11.83 11.47 -16.43
N PHE A 153 11.14 12.47 -15.89
CA PHE A 153 10.04 12.25 -14.93
C PHE A 153 8.92 11.41 -15.54
N CYS A 154 8.49 11.67 -16.77
CA CYS A 154 7.47 10.87 -17.44
C CYS A 154 7.95 9.45 -17.68
N TRP A 155 9.21 9.24 -18.09
CA TRP A 155 9.78 7.92 -18.23
C TRP A 155 9.85 7.15 -16.91
N SER A 156 10.26 7.81 -15.82
CA SER A 156 10.29 7.18 -14.49
C SER A 156 8.89 6.76 -14.03
N MET A 157 7.89 7.59 -14.24
CA MET A 157 6.50 7.27 -13.91
C MET A 157 5.92 6.18 -14.81
N PHE A 158 6.32 6.13 -16.08
CA PHE A 158 5.93 5.06 -17.01
C PHE A 158 6.46 3.70 -16.58
N VAL A 159 7.77 3.62 -16.30
CA VAL A 159 8.39 2.38 -15.80
C VAL A 159 7.82 1.97 -14.45
N THR A 160 7.64 2.90 -13.52
CA THR A 160 7.00 2.64 -12.22
C THR A 160 5.59 2.07 -12.38
N SER A 161 4.81 2.58 -13.33
CA SER A 161 3.46 2.09 -13.60
C SER A 161 3.46 0.62 -14.07
N TRP A 162 4.41 0.25 -14.94
CA TRP A 162 4.60 -1.15 -15.33
C TRP A 162 4.97 -2.04 -14.15
N LEU A 163 5.94 -1.62 -13.35
CA LEU A 163 6.38 -2.37 -12.17
C LEU A 163 5.24 -2.58 -11.17
N LEU A 164 4.44 -1.54 -10.90
CA LEU A 164 3.28 -1.64 -10.01
C LEU A 164 2.20 -2.57 -10.56
N LEU A 165 1.94 -2.53 -11.87
CA LEU A 165 0.93 -3.38 -12.49
C LEU A 165 1.27 -4.87 -12.38
N PHE A 166 2.55 -5.23 -12.39
CA PHE A 166 2.99 -6.61 -12.23
C PHE A 166 3.19 -7.02 -10.78
N SER A 167 3.71 -6.13 -9.92
CA SER A 167 4.03 -6.49 -8.53
C SER A 167 2.81 -6.51 -7.59
N LEU A 168 1.84 -5.62 -7.78
CA LEU A 168 0.68 -5.53 -6.88
C LEU A 168 -0.23 -6.75 -6.91
N PRO A 169 -0.52 -7.41 -8.05
CA PRO A 169 -1.28 -8.66 -8.04
C PRO A 169 -0.57 -9.79 -7.29
N VAL A 170 0.75 -9.86 -7.37
CA VAL A 170 1.55 -10.86 -6.63
C VAL A 170 1.46 -10.60 -5.12
N LEU A 171 1.61 -9.35 -4.70
CA LEU A 171 1.40 -8.96 -3.30
C LEU A 171 -0.02 -9.28 -2.83
N ALA A 172 -1.04 -8.93 -3.62
CA ALA A 172 -2.42 -9.24 -3.31
C ALA A 172 -2.68 -10.75 -3.21
N GLY A 173 -2.02 -11.56 -4.03
CA GLY A 173 -2.04 -13.02 -3.96
C GLY A 173 -1.52 -13.52 -2.61
N GLY A 174 -0.34 -13.06 -2.19
CA GLY A 174 0.23 -13.40 -0.86
C GLY A 174 -0.65 -12.98 0.30
N LEU A 175 -1.23 -11.78 0.25
CA LEU A 175 -2.18 -11.30 1.26
C LEU A 175 -3.49 -12.10 1.27
N THR A 176 -3.95 -12.56 0.12
CA THR A 176 -5.13 -13.44 0.01
C THR A 176 -4.86 -14.80 0.62
N MET A 177 -3.69 -15.39 0.37
CA MET A 177 -3.27 -16.64 1.03
C MET A 177 -3.21 -16.47 2.56
N LEU A 178 -2.71 -15.34 3.04
CA LEU A 178 -2.66 -15.07 4.48
C LEU A 178 -4.06 -14.95 5.09
N ILE A 179 -4.99 -14.23 4.47
CA ILE A 179 -6.35 -14.08 5.01
C ILE A 179 -7.13 -15.39 4.97
N THR A 180 -6.90 -16.25 3.96
CA THR A 180 -7.51 -17.58 3.90
C THR A 180 -6.94 -18.52 4.97
N ASP A 181 -5.64 -18.47 5.25
CA ASP A 181 -5.04 -19.21 6.36
C ASP A 181 -5.58 -18.77 7.73
N ARG A 182 -6.00 -17.51 7.87
CA ARG A 182 -6.59 -16.98 9.11
C ARG A 182 -8.04 -17.41 9.30
N HIS A 183 -8.85 -17.45 8.25
CA HIS A 183 -10.32 -17.61 8.36
C HIS A 183 -10.88 -18.88 7.74
N ILE A 184 -10.25 -19.41 6.68
CA ILE A 184 -10.78 -20.55 5.92
C ILE A 184 -10.03 -21.85 6.22
N ASN A 185 -9.06 -21.82 7.16
CA ASN A 185 -8.23 -22.96 7.54
C ASN A 185 -7.42 -23.57 6.38
N THR A 186 -7.01 -22.77 5.41
CA THR A 186 -5.98 -23.18 4.46
C THR A 186 -4.62 -23.27 5.18
N SER A 187 -3.64 -23.89 4.57
CA SER A 187 -2.32 -24.13 5.17
C SER A 187 -1.17 -23.69 4.26
N PHE A 188 -1.32 -22.58 3.56
CA PHE A 188 -0.25 -22.06 2.68
C PHE A 188 1.04 -21.76 3.45
N PHE A 189 0.93 -21.20 4.66
CA PHE A 189 2.03 -20.79 5.51
C PHE A 189 2.13 -21.61 6.82
N ARG A 190 1.42 -22.73 6.94
CA ARG A 190 1.46 -23.60 8.11
C ARG A 190 2.21 -24.90 7.80
N PRO A 191 3.39 -25.15 8.44
CA PRO A 191 4.16 -26.38 8.22
C PRO A 191 3.38 -27.66 8.56
N GLN A 192 2.51 -27.62 9.56
CA GLN A 192 1.69 -28.76 9.99
C GLN A 192 0.72 -29.25 8.89
N GLY A 193 0.35 -28.39 7.96
CA GLY A 193 -0.50 -28.73 6.81
C GLY A 193 0.28 -28.87 5.49
N GLY A 194 1.62 -28.90 5.55
CA GLY A 194 2.47 -29.01 4.36
C GLY A 194 2.81 -27.68 3.70
N GLY A 195 2.45 -26.55 4.31
CA GLY A 195 2.83 -25.21 3.85
C GLY A 195 4.22 -24.80 4.30
N ASP A 196 4.72 -23.72 3.71
CA ASP A 196 6.03 -23.11 4.00
C ASP A 196 5.83 -21.62 4.33
N PRO A 197 6.22 -21.17 5.56
CA PRO A 197 6.08 -19.78 5.98
C PRO A 197 7.08 -18.82 5.32
#